data_e16c840dd3b3941945122fed9f69592a
#
_entry.id   e16c840dd3b3941945122fed9f69592a
#
_cell.length_a   1.000
_cell.length_b   1.000
_cell.length_c   1.000
_cell.angle_alpha   90.00
_cell.angle_beta   90.00
_cell.angle_gamma   90.00
#
_symmetry.space_group_name_H-M   'P 1'
#
loop_
_entity.id
_entity.type
_entity.pdbx_description
1 polymer ?
#
loop_
_entity_poly.entity_id
_entity_poly.type
_entity_poly.pdbx_seq_one_letter_code
_entity_poly.pdbx_strand_id
1 'polypeptide(L)'
;MQQNNKRIAKNTLLLYFRMLFTMAISLYTSRVVLATLGIEDFGIYNVVGGFVAMFSVISGSMTSATQRFISYEIGKGEEGNVSTLFTTAVIIHIFLGGIVLILAETIGLWFLNTQMNFPENRYVAVNWVFQFSIITFIVNVISVPYNAAIIAYERMKAFAYVSIIEVTLKLLIVYLLVISSVDKLILYAFLLALVAVTIRLVYGLYCKRYFTDCHCNWIYHKSHGAEMFSFVSWNLIGSVASVTKEQGINIVLNIFFGASVNAARGIAYQVLNALNGFVNNFQLAMNPQIVKSYAAGEKEAMFQLVYKGSKFSYLMLLLFSLPILIETPFILNLWLEEVPQYTTIFLRLVLITALIDSLSGTLITSMHASGRVRNYQLI
;
A
#
# COMPACT_ATOMS: atom_id res chain seq x y z
N MET A 1 14.40 -11.24 24.15
CA MET A 1 15.05 -10.85 22.87
C MET A 1 15.12 -11.98 21.83
N GLN A 2 15.66 -13.16 22.15
CA GLN A 2 15.83 -14.26 21.19
C GLN A 2 14.50 -14.77 20.59
N GLN A 3 13.43 -14.81 21.37
CA GLN A 3 12.09 -15.21 20.93
C GLN A 3 11.45 -14.20 19.96
N ASN A 4 11.66 -12.90 20.18
CA ASN A 4 11.21 -11.85 19.30
C ASN A 4 11.94 -11.88 17.93
N ASN A 5 13.26 -12.12 17.94
CA ASN A 5 14.03 -12.24 16.70
C ASN A 5 13.57 -13.43 15.84
N LYS A 6 13.30 -14.60 16.46
CA LYS A 6 12.73 -15.76 15.76
C LYS A 6 11.36 -15.46 15.15
N ARG A 7 10.51 -14.72 15.87
CA ARG A 7 9.18 -14.33 15.40
C ARG A 7 9.26 -13.36 14.22
N ILE A 8 10.14 -12.34 14.30
CA ILE A 8 10.39 -11.41 13.19
C ILE A 8 10.86 -12.18 11.95
N ALA A 9 11.90 -13.02 12.09
CA ALA A 9 12.45 -13.78 10.97
C ALA A 9 11.39 -14.66 10.29
N LYS A 10 10.58 -15.39 11.08
CA LYS A 10 9.49 -16.23 10.57
C LYS A 10 8.42 -15.40 9.84
N ASN A 11 8.03 -14.27 10.40
CA ASN A 11 7.05 -13.36 9.80
C ASN A 11 7.58 -12.77 8.50
N THR A 12 8.84 -12.35 8.46
CA THR A 12 9.49 -11.82 7.27
C THR A 12 9.54 -12.85 6.14
N LEU A 13 9.96 -14.08 6.43
CA LEU A 13 10.02 -15.15 5.43
C LEU A 13 8.63 -15.43 4.81
N LEU A 14 7.61 -15.44 5.65
CA LEU A 14 6.23 -15.65 5.23
C LEU A 14 5.70 -14.49 4.37
N LEU A 15 6.07 -13.24 4.71
CA LEU A 15 5.74 -12.06 3.93
C LEU A 15 6.47 -12.04 2.58
N TYR A 16 7.70 -12.56 2.52
CA TYR A 16 8.42 -12.72 1.23
C TYR A 16 7.76 -13.77 0.34
N PHE A 17 7.42 -14.93 0.88
CA PHE A 17 6.67 -15.94 0.13
C PHE A 17 5.37 -15.36 -0.42
N ARG A 18 4.59 -14.67 0.43
CA ARG A 18 3.38 -13.95 0.01
C ARG A 18 3.67 -12.98 -1.13
N MET A 19 4.70 -12.14 -0.98
CA MET A 19 5.07 -11.12 -1.97
C MET A 19 5.37 -11.74 -3.33
N LEU A 20 6.24 -12.75 -3.37
CA LEU A 20 6.62 -13.42 -4.61
C LEU A 20 5.42 -14.11 -5.26
N PHE A 21 4.60 -14.81 -4.46
CA PHE A 21 3.39 -15.48 -4.93
C PHE A 21 2.38 -14.48 -5.51
N THR A 22 2.09 -13.40 -4.77
CA THR A 22 1.14 -12.37 -5.22
C THR A 22 1.65 -11.66 -6.47
N MET A 23 2.95 -11.39 -6.56
CA MET A 23 3.56 -10.77 -7.73
C MET A 23 3.47 -11.66 -8.97
N ALA A 24 3.81 -12.93 -8.84
CA ALA A 24 3.75 -13.88 -9.96
C ALA A 24 2.32 -14.02 -10.51
N ILE A 25 1.32 -14.19 -9.61
CA ILE A 25 -0.08 -14.28 -10.03
C ILE A 25 -0.57 -12.96 -10.61
N SER A 26 -0.21 -11.80 -10.03
CA SER A 26 -0.64 -10.49 -10.55
C SER A 26 -0.12 -10.24 -11.97
N LEU A 27 1.14 -10.59 -12.25
CA LEU A 27 1.72 -10.48 -13.59
C LEU A 27 0.98 -11.38 -14.60
N TYR A 28 0.72 -12.62 -14.22
CA TYR A 28 -0.07 -13.54 -15.05
C TYR A 28 -1.49 -13.02 -15.29
N THR A 29 -2.16 -12.60 -14.23
CA THR A 29 -3.53 -12.05 -14.26
C THR A 29 -3.62 -10.86 -15.20
N SER A 30 -2.70 -9.88 -15.10
CA SER A 30 -2.68 -8.68 -15.95
C SER A 30 -2.57 -9.05 -17.43
N ARG A 31 -1.74 -10.02 -17.78
CA ARG A 31 -1.59 -10.51 -19.15
C ARG A 31 -2.88 -11.10 -19.70
N VAL A 32 -3.53 -11.95 -18.91
CA VAL A 32 -4.77 -12.62 -19.37
C VAL A 32 -5.93 -11.65 -19.41
N VAL A 33 -6.03 -10.70 -18.47
CA VAL A 33 -7.04 -9.63 -18.48
C VAL A 33 -6.90 -8.78 -19.74
N LEU A 34 -5.67 -8.36 -20.09
CA LEU A 34 -5.42 -7.60 -21.32
C LEU A 34 -5.83 -8.39 -22.58
N ALA A 35 -5.50 -9.69 -22.63
CA ALA A 35 -5.88 -10.54 -23.77
C ALA A 35 -7.40 -10.76 -23.86
N THR A 36 -8.11 -10.76 -22.71
CA THR A 36 -9.55 -11.05 -22.64
C THR A 36 -10.41 -9.83 -22.87
N LEU A 37 -10.01 -8.66 -22.32
CA LEU A 37 -10.72 -7.38 -22.49
C LEU A 37 -10.36 -6.70 -23.81
N GLY A 38 -9.16 -6.93 -24.33
CA GLY A 38 -8.59 -6.14 -25.42
C GLY A 38 -7.98 -4.83 -24.93
N ILE A 39 -7.26 -4.15 -25.82
CA ILE A 39 -6.48 -2.95 -25.51
C ILE A 39 -7.38 -1.79 -25.05
N GLU A 40 -8.51 -1.61 -25.74
CA GLU A 40 -9.44 -0.49 -25.49
C GLU A 40 -10.09 -0.59 -24.12
N ASP A 41 -10.75 -1.70 -23.79
CA ASP A 41 -11.43 -1.90 -22.51
C ASP A 41 -10.44 -1.98 -21.35
N PHE A 42 -9.28 -2.58 -21.55
CA PHE A 42 -8.20 -2.57 -20.56
C PHE A 42 -7.68 -1.15 -20.31
N GLY A 43 -7.57 -0.34 -21.38
CA GLY A 43 -7.25 1.08 -21.29
C GLY A 43 -8.27 1.87 -20.47
N ILE A 44 -9.57 1.69 -20.75
CA ILE A 44 -10.66 2.31 -20.01
C ILE A 44 -10.56 1.94 -18.53
N TYR A 45 -10.40 0.65 -18.20
CA TYR A 45 -10.27 0.17 -16.82
C TYR A 45 -9.09 0.84 -16.08
N ASN A 46 -7.92 0.93 -16.74
CA ASN A 46 -6.74 1.55 -16.13
C ASN A 46 -6.91 3.05 -15.91
N VAL A 47 -7.52 3.77 -16.84
CA VAL A 47 -7.76 5.21 -16.72
C VAL A 47 -8.75 5.50 -15.58
N VAL A 48 -9.88 4.79 -15.55
CA VAL A 48 -10.91 4.96 -14.51
C VAL A 48 -10.38 4.52 -13.14
N GLY A 49 -9.74 3.35 -13.09
CA GLY A 49 -9.13 2.84 -11.87
C GLY A 49 -8.00 3.73 -11.36
N GLY A 50 -7.17 4.28 -12.25
CA GLY A 50 -6.11 5.23 -11.94
C GLY A 50 -6.65 6.52 -11.32
N PHE A 51 -7.78 7.05 -11.84
CA PHE A 51 -8.43 8.20 -11.24
C PHE A 51 -8.90 7.91 -9.79
N VAL A 52 -9.55 6.77 -9.56
CA VAL A 52 -9.96 6.37 -8.20
C VAL A 52 -8.74 6.10 -7.30
N ALA A 53 -7.65 5.57 -7.85
CA ALA A 53 -6.42 5.33 -7.10
C ALA A 53 -5.75 6.61 -6.57
N MET A 54 -6.06 7.80 -7.10
CA MET A 54 -5.57 9.06 -6.54
C MET A 54 -5.98 9.26 -5.06
N PHE A 55 -7.12 8.72 -4.65
CA PHE A 55 -7.56 8.76 -3.26
C PHE A 55 -6.71 7.84 -2.34
N SER A 56 -5.88 6.96 -2.89
CA SER A 56 -5.05 6.02 -2.11
C SER A 56 -4.00 6.71 -1.23
N VAL A 57 -3.59 7.93 -1.55
CA VAL A 57 -2.69 8.74 -0.72
C VAL A 57 -3.29 8.94 0.68
N ILE A 58 -4.60 9.22 0.74
CA ILE A 58 -5.34 9.36 2.01
C ILE A 58 -5.37 8.04 2.76
N SER A 59 -5.71 6.95 2.05
CA SER A 59 -5.80 5.60 2.61
C SER A 59 -4.45 5.11 3.18
N GLY A 60 -3.33 5.38 2.51
CA GLY A 60 -1.99 5.02 2.96
C GLY A 60 -1.61 5.69 4.29
N SER A 61 -1.84 7.00 4.40
CA SER A 61 -1.58 7.76 5.64
C SER A 61 -2.42 7.24 6.80
N MET A 62 -3.68 6.90 6.54
CA MET A 62 -4.58 6.35 7.57
C MET A 62 -4.20 4.93 7.99
N THR A 63 -3.74 4.09 7.07
CA THR A 63 -3.26 2.73 7.38
C THR A 63 -2.09 2.78 8.36
N SER A 64 -1.09 3.61 8.07
CA SER A 64 0.08 3.80 8.93
C SER A 64 -0.31 4.31 10.33
N ALA A 65 -1.19 5.32 10.38
CA ALA A 65 -1.70 5.86 11.63
C ALA A 65 -2.44 4.79 12.47
N THR A 66 -3.40 4.11 11.87
CA THR A 66 -4.22 3.11 12.56
C THR A 66 -3.36 1.96 13.10
N GLN A 67 -2.41 1.46 12.29
CA GLN A 67 -1.47 0.43 12.73
C GLN A 67 -0.62 0.90 13.90
N ARG A 68 -0.10 2.13 13.85
CA ARG A 68 0.68 2.73 14.93
C ARG A 68 -0.13 2.83 16.22
N PHE A 69 -1.34 3.39 16.15
CA PHE A 69 -2.17 3.60 17.33
C PHE A 69 -2.57 2.27 17.99
N ILE A 70 -3.02 1.28 17.20
CA ILE A 70 -3.34 -0.06 17.73
C ILE A 70 -2.10 -0.72 18.37
N SER A 71 -0.94 -0.66 17.69
CA SER A 71 0.30 -1.23 18.25
C SER A 71 0.72 -0.55 19.54
N TYR A 72 0.51 0.78 19.64
CA TYR A 72 0.81 1.55 20.83
C TYR A 72 -0.08 1.16 22.01
N GLU A 73 -1.40 1.04 21.80
CA GLU A 73 -2.33 0.60 22.85
C GLU A 73 -2.04 -0.84 23.30
N ILE A 74 -1.70 -1.75 22.39
CA ILE A 74 -1.26 -3.09 22.74
C ILE A 74 0.03 -3.05 23.60
N GLY A 75 0.95 -2.13 23.29
CA GLY A 75 2.21 -1.98 24.02
C GLY A 75 2.06 -1.46 25.45
N LYS A 76 0.97 -0.75 25.78
CA LYS A 76 0.64 -0.32 27.14
C LYS A 76 0.19 -1.48 28.05
N GLY A 77 -0.10 -2.66 27.50
CA GLY A 77 -0.60 -3.80 28.28
C GLY A 77 -1.99 -3.53 28.86
N GLU A 78 -2.14 -3.73 30.17
CA GLU A 78 -3.44 -3.59 30.88
C GLU A 78 -4.02 -2.16 30.87
N GLU A 79 -3.18 -1.14 30.75
CA GLU A 79 -3.60 0.26 30.64
C GLU A 79 -4.10 0.63 29.25
N GLY A 80 -3.89 -0.23 28.26
CA GLY A 80 -4.26 0.02 26.88
C GLY A 80 -5.74 -0.21 26.60
N ASN A 81 -6.34 0.66 25.79
CA ASN A 81 -7.76 0.53 25.39
C ASN A 81 -7.90 0.33 23.88
N VAL A 82 -7.52 -0.88 23.44
CA VAL A 82 -7.56 -1.25 22.03
C VAL A 82 -8.99 -1.21 21.48
N SER A 83 -9.99 -1.64 22.25
CA SER A 83 -11.40 -1.69 21.80
C SER A 83 -11.95 -0.31 21.45
N THR A 84 -11.72 0.67 22.33
CA THR A 84 -12.13 2.06 22.10
C THR A 84 -11.43 2.67 20.88
N LEU A 85 -10.12 2.43 20.76
CA LEU A 85 -9.36 2.93 19.64
C LEU A 85 -9.78 2.28 18.31
N PHE A 86 -9.98 0.96 18.30
CA PHE A 86 -10.43 0.22 17.13
C PHE A 86 -11.80 0.73 16.66
N THR A 87 -12.75 0.91 17.57
CA THR A 87 -14.07 1.48 17.27
C THR A 87 -13.97 2.88 16.67
N THR A 88 -13.13 3.74 17.28
CA THR A 88 -12.90 5.11 16.81
C THR A 88 -12.29 5.08 15.39
N ALA A 89 -11.32 4.20 15.15
CA ALA A 89 -10.72 4.03 13.83
C ALA A 89 -11.75 3.58 12.79
N VAL A 90 -12.61 2.62 13.09
CA VAL A 90 -13.67 2.16 12.17
C VAL A 90 -14.62 3.31 11.81
N ILE A 91 -15.07 4.09 12.79
CA ILE A 91 -15.96 5.25 12.58
C ILE A 91 -15.31 6.29 11.68
N ILE A 92 -14.02 6.62 11.93
CA ILE A 92 -13.27 7.58 11.09
C ILE A 92 -13.16 7.07 9.64
N HIS A 93 -12.89 5.77 9.44
CA HIS A 93 -12.76 5.22 8.09
C HIS A 93 -14.10 5.16 7.35
N ILE A 94 -15.22 4.90 8.03
CA ILE A 94 -16.57 4.98 7.44
C ILE A 94 -16.88 6.43 7.04
N PHE A 95 -16.59 7.40 7.91
CA PHE A 95 -16.79 8.83 7.61
C PHE A 95 -15.93 9.27 6.41
N LEU A 96 -14.67 8.85 6.37
CA LEU A 96 -13.79 9.13 5.25
C LEU A 96 -14.28 8.50 3.95
N GLY A 97 -14.74 7.25 4.00
CA GLY A 97 -15.36 6.58 2.86
C GLY A 97 -16.57 7.35 2.34
N GLY A 98 -17.38 7.93 3.23
CA GLY A 98 -18.50 8.81 2.87
C GLY A 98 -18.05 10.09 2.18
N ILE A 99 -16.99 10.75 2.67
CA ILE A 99 -16.42 11.94 2.01
C ILE A 99 -15.93 11.60 0.60
N VAL A 100 -15.18 10.49 0.46
CA VAL A 100 -14.67 10.07 -0.85
C VAL A 100 -15.82 9.72 -1.79
N LEU A 101 -16.90 9.09 -1.29
CA LEU A 101 -18.10 8.82 -2.07
C LEU A 101 -18.70 10.11 -2.61
N ILE A 102 -18.92 11.10 -1.75
CA ILE A 102 -19.50 12.39 -2.16
C ILE A 102 -18.60 13.09 -3.21
N LEU A 103 -17.29 13.11 -2.99
CA LEU A 103 -16.35 13.71 -3.94
C LEU A 103 -16.32 12.97 -5.28
N ALA A 104 -16.38 11.66 -5.23
CA ALA A 104 -16.40 10.83 -6.44
C ALA A 104 -17.70 11.01 -7.22
N GLU A 105 -18.86 11.00 -6.55
CA GLU A 105 -20.17 11.16 -7.21
C GLU A 105 -20.44 12.59 -7.70
N THR A 106 -19.75 13.59 -7.16
CA THR A 106 -19.88 14.99 -7.61
C THR A 106 -18.78 15.34 -8.62
N ILE A 107 -17.58 15.61 -8.11
CA ILE A 107 -16.46 16.07 -8.92
C ILE A 107 -15.96 14.94 -9.85
N GLY A 108 -15.92 13.70 -9.34
CA GLY A 108 -15.42 12.56 -10.09
C GLY A 108 -16.27 12.23 -11.31
N LEU A 109 -17.60 12.13 -11.14
CA LEU A 109 -18.53 11.88 -12.25
C LEU A 109 -18.56 13.03 -13.25
N TRP A 110 -18.53 14.27 -12.75
CA TRP A 110 -18.45 15.43 -13.63
C TRP A 110 -17.18 15.36 -14.50
N PHE A 111 -16.03 15.14 -13.88
CA PHE A 111 -14.75 15.07 -14.59
C PHE A 111 -14.71 13.91 -15.59
N LEU A 112 -15.18 12.73 -15.20
CA LEU A 112 -15.22 11.53 -16.03
C LEU A 112 -16.05 11.75 -17.31
N ASN A 113 -17.22 12.38 -17.18
CA ASN A 113 -18.16 12.53 -18.28
C ASN A 113 -17.93 13.79 -19.14
N THR A 114 -17.15 14.78 -18.65
CA THR A 114 -16.98 16.06 -19.37
C THR A 114 -15.56 16.33 -19.83
N GLN A 115 -14.55 15.81 -19.14
CA GLN A 115 -13.14 16.11 -19.43
C GLN A 115 -12.40 14.92 -20.04
N MET A 116 -12.94 13.70 -19.90
CA MET A 116 -12.32 12.50 -20.46
C MET A 116 -13.00 12.08 -21.76
N ASN A 117 -12.19 11.66 -22.72
CA ASN A 117 -12.67 11.17 -24.01
C ASN A 117 -12.67 9.65 -24.02
N PHE A 118 -13.86 9.07 -24.11
CA PHE A 118 -14.08 7.64 -24.28
C PHE A 118 -14.91 7.38 -25.56
N PRO A 119 -14.84 6.19 -26.14
CA PRO A 119 -15.70 5.82 -27.26
C PRO A 119 -17.18 5.94 -26.87
N GLU A 120 -18.01 6.53 -27.75
CA GLU A 120 -19.43 6.80 -27.45
C GLU A 120 -20.21 5.55 -27.02
N ASN A 121 -19.93 4.41 -27.64
CA ASN A 121 -20.56 3.13 -27.31
C ASN A 121 -20.13 2.53 -25.97
N ARG A 122 -19.08 3.07 -25.31
CA ARG A 122 -18.54 2.55 -24.05
C ARG A 122 -18.87 3.42 -22.83
N TYR A 123 -19.52 4.57 -22.96
CA TYR A 123 -19.83 5.46 -21.82
C TYR A 123 -20.64 4.77 -20.71
N VAL A 124 -21.57 3.89 -21.06
CA VAL A 124 -22.33 3.11 -20.07
C VAL A 124 -21.40 2.19 -19.27
N ALA A 125 -20.49 1.49 -19.95
CA ALA A 125 -19.51 0.63 -19.30
C ALA A 125 -18.54 1.43 -18.43
N VAL A 126 -18.05 2.58 -18.90
CA VAL A 126 -17.19 3.51 -18.16
C VAL A 126 -17.82 3.93 -16.84
N ASN A 127 -19.10 4.33 -16.85
CA ASN A 127 -19.81 4.73 -15.63
C ASN A 127 -19.96 3.56 -14.65
N TRP A 128 -20.32 2.35 -15.11
CA TRP A 128 -20.38 1.16 -14.25
C TRP A 128 -19.01 0.80 -13.66
N VAL A 129 -17.95 0.86 -14.46
CA VAL A 129 -16.57 0.62 -13.98
C VAL A 129 -16.19 1.62 -12.90
N PHE A 130 -16.57 2.88 -13.09
CA PHE A 130 -16.32 3.94 -12.11
C PHE A 130 -17.04 3.64 -10.79
N GLN A 131 -18.35 3.32 -10.85
CA GLN A 131 -19.12 2.97 -9.64
C GLN A 131 -18.54 1.77 -8.89
N PHE A 132 -18.21 0.68 -9.58
CA PHE A 132 -17.61 -0.50 -8.95
C PHE A 132 -16.21 -0.21 -8.42
N SER A 133 -15.44 0.67 -9.07
CA SER A 133 -14.13 1.10 -8.59
C SER A 133 -14.23 1.92 -7.29
N ILE A 134 -15.22 2.83 -7.18
CA ILE A 134 -15.50 3.59 -5.97
C ILE A 134 -15.92 2.64 -4.83
N ILE A 135 -16.85 1.71 -5.08
CA ILE A 135 -17.28 0.71 -4.10
C ILE A 135 -16.06 -0.08 -3.61
N THR A 136 -15.24 -0.57 -4.53
CA THR A 136 -14.00 -1.30 -4.19
C THR A 136 -13.08 -0.47 -3.31
N PHE A 137 -12.88 0.80 -3.64
CA PHE A 137 -12.04 1.71 -2.86
C PHE A 137 -12.59 1.93 -1.45
N ILE A 138 -13.89 2.23 -1.31
CA ILE A 138 -14.55 2.45 -0.02
C ILE A 138 -14.46 1.21 0.87
N VAL A 139 -14.74 0.02 0.30
CA VAL A 139 -14.62 -1.25 1.02
C VAL A 139 -13.18 -1.48 1.50
N ASN A 140 -12.19 -1.15 0.69
CA ASN A 140 -10.78 -1.23 1.08
C ASN A 140 -10.45 -0.24 2.22
N VAL A 141 -10.94 0.99 2.17
CA VAL A 141 -10.77 1.99 3.25
C VAL A 141 -11.39 1.48 4.56
N ILE A 142 -12.62 0.96 4.53
CA ILE A 142 -13.28 0.39 5.71
C ILE A 142 -12.56 -0.88 6.23
N SER A 143 -11.79 -1.55 5.38
CA SER A 143 -10.99 -2.72 5.77
C SER A 143 -9.71 -2.39 6.52
N VAL A 144 -9.21 -1.15 6.41
CA VAL A 144 -7.94 -0.70 7.00
C VAL A 144 -7.83 -1.00 8.50
N PRO A 145 -8.80 -0.68 9.38
CA PRO A 145 -8.68 -0.95 10.81
C PRO A 145 -8.49 -2.45 11.13
N TYR A 146 -9.18 -3.31 10.39
CA TYR A 146 -9.09 -4.77 10.57
C TYR A 146 -7.73 -5.32 10.14
N ASN A 147 -7.24 -4.85 9.01
CA ASN A 147 -5.90 -5.20 8.52
C ASN A 147 -4.82 -4.68 9.48
N ALA A 148 -4.94 -3.43 9.92
CA ALA A 148 -4.03 -2.81 10.88
C ALA A 148 -4.00 -3.58 12.22
N ALA A 149 -5.15 -4.06 12.71
CA ALA A 149 -5.22 -4.89 13.90
C ALA A 149 -4.46 -6.22 13.72
N ILE A 150 -4.67 -6.93 12.61
CA ILE A 150 -3.96 -8.20 12.32
C ILE A 150 -2.44 -8.00 12.32
N ILE A 151 -1.96 -6.90 11.74
CA ILE A 151 -0.53 -6.55 11.70
C ILE A 151 -0.04 -6.15 13.10
N ALA A 152 -0.80 -5.33 13.83
CA ALA A 152 -0.45 -4.87 15.17
C ALA A 152 -0.38 -6.01 16.19
N TYR A 153 -1.25 -7.01 16.08
CA TYR A 153 -1.18 -8.27 16.85
C TYR A 153 -0.15 -9.26 16.29
N GLU A 154 0.61 -8.88 15.25
CA GLU A 154 1.66 -9.67 14.61
C GLU A 154 1.18 -11.02 14.06
N ARG A 155 -0.09 -11.12 13.68
CA ARG A 155 -0.69 -12.32 13.06
C ARG A 155 -0.37 -12.37 11.56
N MET A 156 0.92 -12.28 11.20
CA MET A 156 1.38 -12.20 9.80
C MET A 156 0.97 -13.41 8.95
N LYS A 157 0.72 -14.57 9.58
CA LYS A 157 0.16 -15.74 8.88
C LYS A 157 -1.23 -15.44 8.33
N ALA A 158 -2.11 -14.85 9.15
CA ALA A 158 -3.47 -14.51 8.71
C ALA A 158 -3.42 -13.48 7.59
N PHE A 159 -2.60 -12.43 7.75
CA PHE A 159 -2.38 -11.42 6.73
C PHE A 159 -1.90 -12.02 5.40
N ALA A 160 -0.92 -12.94 5.44
CA ALA A 160 -0.41 -13.59 4.25
C ALA A 160 -1.46 -14.49 3.58
N TYR A 161 -2.19 -15.31 4.35
CA TYR A 161 -3.23 -16.17 3.79
C TYR A 161 -4.38 -15.40 3.17
N VAL A 162 -4.85 -14.31 3.81
CA VAL A 162 -5.91 -13.48 3.22
C VAL A 162 -5.44 -12.83 1.92
N SER A 163 -4.18 -12.36 1.86
CA SER A 163 -3.62 -11.82 0.61
C SER A 163 -3.50 -12.87 -0.50
N ILE A 164 -3.15 -14.12 -0.16
CA ILE A 164 -3.10 -15.24 -1.10
C ILE A 164 -4.51 -15.57 -1.61
N ILE A 165 -5.50 -15.63 -0.73
CA ILE A 165 -6.91 -15.83 -1.11
C ILE A 165 -7.37 -14.72 -2.05
N GLU A 166 -7.07 -13.46 -1.73
CA GLU A 166 -7.44 -12.32 -2.58
C GLU A 166 -6.91 -12.46 -4.00
N VAL A 167 -5.61 -12.74 -4.13
CA VAL A 167 -4.97 -12.88 -5.44
C VAL A 167 -5.49 -14.10 -6.19
N THR A 168 -5.76 -15.21 -5.50
CA THR A 168 -6.35 -16.41 -6.11
C THR A 168 -7.78 -16.15 -6.60
N LEU A 169 -8.58 -15.39 -5.84
CA LEU A 169 -9.91 -14.96 -6.29
C LEU A 169 -9.82 -14.05 -7.52
N LYS A 170 -8.85 -13.12 -7.56
CA LYS A 170 -8.60 -12.29 -8.75
C LYS A 170 -8.20 -13.13 -9.97
N LEU A 171 -7.42 -14.18 -9.79
CA LEU A 171 -7.10 -15.12 -10.86
C LEU A 171 -8.34 -15.87 -11.35
N LEU A 172 -9.21 -16.29 -10.43
CA LEU A 172 -10.47 -16.99 -10.76
C LEU A 172 -11.41 -16.08 -11.57
N ILE A 173 -11.45 -14.77 -11.28
CA ILE A 173 -12.19 -13.77 -12.08
C ILE A 173 -11.79 -13.86 -13.54
N VAL A 174 -10.49 -13.95 -13.84
CA VAL A 174 -10.00 -13.98 -15.22
C VAL A 174 -10.56 -15.18 -16.00
N TYR A 175 -10.63 -16.34 -15.37
CA TYR A 175 -11.23 -17.53 -15.99
C TYR A 175 -12.75 -17.34 -16.20
N LEU A 176 -13.45 -16.71 -15.26
CA LEU A 176 -14.85 -16.39 -15.42
C LEU A 176 -15.11 -15.42 -16.58
N LEU A 177 -14.21 -14.45 -16.81
CA LEU A 177 -14.32 -13.51 -17.92
C LEU A 177 -14.17 -14.20 -19.29
N VAL A 178 -13.32 -15.23 -19.38
CA VAL A 178 -13.12 -15.97 -20.65
C VAL A 178 -14.39 -16.70 -21.06
N ILE A 179 -15.15 -17.25 -20.10
CA ILE A 179 -16.36 -18.05 -20.32
C ILE A 179 -17.61 -17.17 -20.49
N SER A 180 -17.55 -15.93 -20.04
CA SER A 180 -18.72 -15.04 -19.98
C SER A 180 -19.11 -14.50 -21.36
N SER A 181 -20.43 -14.41 -21.59
CA SER A 181 -21.06 -13.79 -22.77
C SER A 181 -21.53 -12.35 -22.56
N VAL A 182 -21.45 -11.84 -21.30
CA VAL A 182 -21.83 -10.46 -20.97
C VAL A 182 -20.66 -9.49 -21.20
N ASP A 183 -20.95 -8.18 -21.12
CA ASP A 183 -19.90 -7.16 -21.22
C ASP A 183 -18.78 -7.43 -20.22
N LYS A 184 -17.64 -7.80 -20.76
CA LYS A 184 -16.48 -8.27 -19.97
C LYS A 184 -15.89 -7.18 -19.09
N LEU A 185 -15.94 -5.91 -19.53
CA LEU A 185 -15.40 -4.79 -18.77
C LEU A 185 -16.24 -4.52 -17.52
N ILE A 186 -17.58 -4.47 -17.67
CA ILE A 186 -18.50 -4.29 -16.54
C ILE A 186 -18.38 -5.47 -15.57
N LEU A 187 -18.40 -6.71 -16.09
CA LEU A 187 -18.28 -7.92 -15.30
C LEU A 187 -16.96 -7.95 -14.50
N TYR A 188 -15.86 -7.55 -15.12
CA TYR A 188 -14.54 -7.48 -14.46
C TYR A 188 -14.56 -6.55 -13.26
N ALA A 189 -15.04 -5.32 -13.43
CA ALA A 189 -15.14 -4.33 -12.35
C ALA A 189 -16.09 -4.79 -11.23
N PHE A 190 -17.25 -5.40 -11.59
CA PHE A 190 -18.19 -5.97 -10.62
C PHE A 190 -17.56 -7.10 -9.79
N LEU A 191 -16.90 -8.04 -10.44
CA LEU A 191 -16.26 -9.16 -9.74
C LEU A 191 -15.11 -8.72 -8.85
N LEU A 192 -14.35 -7.68 -9.23
CA LEU A 192 -13.34 -7.09 -8.36
C LEU A 192 -13.95 -6.44 -7.10
N ALA A 193 -15.09 -5.74 -7.25
CA ALA A 193 -15.83 -5.20 -6.11
C ALA A 193 -16.33 -6.33 -5.20
N LEU A 194 -16.82 -7.43 -5.76
CA LEU A 194 -17.25 -8.62 -5.00
C LEU A 194 -16.09 -9.26 -4.23
N VAL A 195 -14.90 -9.35 -4.85
CA VAL A 195 -13.69 -9.83 -4.15
C VAL A 195 -13.34 -8.89 -2.99
N ALA A 196 -13.36 -7.57 -3.19
CA ALA A 196 -13.08 -6.61 -2.12
C ALA A 196 -14.04 -6.78 -0.94
N VAL A 197 -15.35 -6.94 -1.19
CA VAL A 197 -16.36 -7.22 -0.16
C VAL A 197 -16.07 -8.55 0.54
N THR A 198 -15.76 -9.60 -0.21
CA THR A 198 -15.42 -10.92 0.34
C THR A 198 -14.22 -10.85 1.28
N ILE A 199 -13.13 -10.19 0.84
CA ILE A 199 -11.92 -10.02 1.66
C ILE A 199 -12.23 -9.18 2.90
N ARG A 200 -13.06 -8.13 2.79
CA ARG A 200 -13.52 -7.35 3.94
C ARG A 200 -14.26 -8.22 4.96
N LEU A 201 -15.15 -9.10 4.50
CA LEU A 201 -15.87 -10.03 5.37
C LEU A 201 -14.91 -11.01 6.04
N VAL A 202 -13.94 -11.57 5.31
CA VAL A 202 -12.93 -12.47 5.86
C VAL A 202 -12.11 -11.77 6.96
N TYR A 203 -11.65 -10.54 6.74
CA TYR A 203 -10.96 -9.75 7.77
C TYR A 203 -11.85 -9.51 8.99
N GLY A 204 -13.12 -9.14 8.77
CA GLY A 204 -14.08 -8.90 9.86
C GLY A 204 -14.34 -10.14 10.70
N LEU A 205 -14.59 -11.27 10.05
CA LEU A 205 -14.82 -12.55 10.74
C LEU A 205 -13.57 -13.04 11.48
N TYR A 206 -12.39 -12.87 10.88
CA TYR A 206 -11.14 -13.22 11.53
C TYR A 206 -10.92 -12.39 12.80
N CYS A 207 -11.04 -11.06 12.71
CA CYS A 207 -10.87 -10.17 13.86
C CYS A 207 -11.89 -10.48 14.95
N LYS A 208 -13.17 -10.68 14.61
CA LYS A 208 -14.23 -11.04 15.57
C LYS A 208 -13.94 -12.36 16.30
N ARG A 209 -13.33 -13.33 15.61
CA ARG A 209 -13.07 -14.66 16.20
C ARG A 209 -11.82 -14.71 17.08
N TYR A 210 -10.77 -13.95 16.72
CA TYR A 210 -9.44 -14.11 17.33
C TYR A 210 -9.01 -12.93 18.21
N PHE A 211 -9.69 -11.79 18.15
CA PHE A 211 -9.38 -10.60 18.94
C PHE A 211 -10.59 -10.17 19.76
N THR A 212 -10.49 -10.33 21.07
CA THR A 212 -11.53 -9.90 22.02
C THR A 212 -11.75 -8.40 22.01
N ASP A 213 -10.70 -7.64 21.68
CA ASP A 213 -10.69 -6.17 21.71
C ASP A 213 -11.16 -5.53 20.40
N CYS A 214 -11.32 -6.31 19.33
CA CYS A 214 -11.73 -5.80 18.03
C CYS A 214 -13.26 -5.88 17.82
N HIS A 215 -14.03 -5.53 18.84
CA HIS A 215 -15.48 -5.36 18.75
C HIS A 215 -15.86 -3.89 18.61
N CYS A 216 -16.76 -3.61 17.66
CA CYS A 216 -17.21 -2.25 17.42
C CYS A 216 -18.38 -1.91 18.36
N ASN A 217 -18.14 -1.12 19.40
CA ASN A 217 -19.15 -0.72 20.37
C ASN A 217 -19.91 0.56 19.97
N TRP A 218 -19.61 1.11 18.79
CA TRP A 218 -20.19 2.33 18.21
C TRP A 218 -20.11 3.58 19.10
N ILE A 219 -19.18 3.60 20.08
CA ILE A 219 -18.93 4.76 20.95
C ILE A 219 -17.69 5.47 20.42
N TYR A 220 -17.88 6.71 19.96
CA TYR A 220 -16.80 7.56 19.49
C TYR A 220 -16.14 8.28 20.66
N HIS A 221 -14.83 8.12 20.81
CA HIS A 221 -14.05 8.84 21.81
C HIS A 221 -13.31 10.03 21.19
N LYS A 222 -13.76 11.24 21.54
CA LYS A 222 -13.26 12.49 20.95
C LYS A 222 -11.75 12.69 21.10
N SER A 223 -11.16 12.27 22.23
CA SER A 223 -9.71 12.38 22.46
C SER A 223 -8.90 11.55 21.48
N HIS A 224 -9.21 10.26 21.36
CA HIS A 224 -8.53 9.37 20.40
C HIS A 224 -8.78 9.80 18.95
N GLY A 225 -10.01 10.25 18.64
CA GLY A 225 -10.34 10.76 17.31
C GLY A 225 -9.52 11.99 16.93
N ALA A 226 -9.38 12.95 17.84
CA ALA A 226 -8.58 14.16 17.61
C ALA A 226 -7.08 13.86 17.42
N GLU A 227 -6.52 12.95 18.24
CA GLU A 227 -5.13 12.52 18.10
C GLU A 227 -4.89 11.81 16.78
N MET A 228 -5.76 10.86 16.41
CA MET A 228 -5.67 10.16 15.13
C MET A 228 -5.80 11.13 13.96
N PHE A 229 -6.76 12.04 14.00
CA PHE A 229 -6.96 13.02 12.94
C PHE A 229 -5.75 13.94 12.78
N SER A 230 -5.21 14.45 13.89
CA SER A 230 -4.00 15.29 13.89
C SER A 230 -2.81 14.53 13.29
N PHE A 231 -2.57 13.28 13.72
CA PHE A 231 -1.49 12.45 13.21
C PHE A 231 -1.65 12.18 11.70
N VAL A 232 -2.85 11.83 11.25
CA VAL A 232 -3.16 11.59 9.83
C VAL A 232 -2.94 12.85 9.01
N SER A 233 -3.41 14.00 9.49
CA SER A 233 -3.27 15.28 8.77
C SER A 233 -1.80 15.64 8.54
N TRP A 234 -0.94 15.49 9.55
CA TRP A 234 0.49 15.72 9.38
C TRP A 234 1.15 14.71 8.43
N ASN A 235 0.80 13.43 8.54
CA ASN A 235 1.31 12.41 7.59
C ASN A 235 0.81 12.66 6.16
N LEU A 236 -0.42 13.15 6.00
CA LEU A 236 -0.96 13.50 4.69
C LEU A 236 -0.16 14.63 4.04
N ILE A 237 0.20 15.68 4.80
CA ILE A 237 1.05 16.77 4.31
C ILE A 237 2.38 16.21 3.79
N GLY A 238 3.05 15.37 4.58
CA GLY A 238 4.30 14.72 4.13
C GLY A 238 4.13 13.82 2.91
N SER A 239 3.02 13.07 2.84
CA SER A 239 2.73 12.21 1.68
C SER A 239 2.46 13.04 0.42
N VAL A 240 1.69 14.12 0.54
CA VAL A 240 1.44 15.05 -0.57
C VAL A 240 2.74 15.71 -1.02
N ALA A 241 3.58 16.18 -0.11
CA ALA A 241 4.88 16.76 -0.44
C ALA A 241 5.79 15.75 -1.19
N SER A 242 5.80 14.48 -0.74
CA SER A 242 6.56 13.42 -1.41
C SER A 242 6.04 13.14 -2.83
N VAL A 243 4.73 13.04 -3.01
CA VAL A 243 4.12 12.84 -4.35
C VAL A 243 4.39 14.04 -5.25
N THR A 244 4.24 15.26 -4.72
CA THR A 244 4.52 16.51 -5.47
C THR A 244 5.99 16.57 -5.90
N LYS A 245 6.92 16.21 -5.01
CA LYS A 245 8.35 16.10 -5.34
C LYS A 245 8.56 15.10 -6.50
N GLU A 246 8.03 13.90 -6.40
CA GLU A 246 8.21 12.86 -7.42
C GLU A 246 7.62 13.27 -8.78
N GLN A 247 6.41 13.80 -8.78
CA GLN A 247 5.75 14.25 -10.01
C GLN A 247 6.37 15.55 -10.54
N GLY A 248 6.77 16.45 -9.64
CA GLY A 248 7.49 17.68 -10.02
C GLY A 248 8.80 17.37 -10.76
N ILE A 249 9.58 16.41 -10.27
CA ILE A 249 10.79 15.95 -10.96
C ILE A 249 10.44 15.38 -12.36
N ASN A 250 9.36 14.58 -12.48
CA ASN A 250 8.96 14.06 -13.79
C ASN A 250 8.58 15.18 -14.77
N ILE A 251 7.87 16.21 -14.31
CA ILE A 251 7.47 17.37 -15.12
C ILE A 251 8.72 18.14 -15.58
N VAL A 252 9.63 18.45 -14.64
CA VAL A 252 10.88 19.20 -14.96
C VAL A 252 11.72 18.38 -15.95
N LEU A 253 11.90 17.09 -15.74
CA LEU A 253 12.66 16.25 -16.69
C LEU A 253 11.99 16.21 -18.07
N ASN A 254 10.65 16.17 -18.13
CA ASN A 254 9.94 16.19 -19.41
C ASN A 254 10.14 17.52 -20.15
N ILE A 255 9.99 18.65 -19.45
CA ILE A 255 10.10 20.00 -20.04
C ILE A 255 11.53 20.24 -20.60
N PHE A 256 12.57 19.86 -19.86
CA PHE A 256 13.95 20.20 -20.23
C PHE A 256 14.66 19.12 -21.05
N PHE A 257 14.30 17.85 -20.89
CA PHE A 257 15.02 16.71 -21.47
C PHE A 257 14.13 15.77 -22.31
N GLY A 258 12.81 15.99 -22.31
CA GLY A 258 11.87 15.23 -23.10
C GLY A 258 11.48 13.87 -22.54
N ALA A 259 10.62 13.16 -23.30
CA ALA A 259 9.99 11.91 -22.86
C ALA A 259 10.97 10.75 -22.68
N SER A 260 12.07 10.69 -23.46
CA SER A 260 13.04 9.60 -23.39
C SER A 260 13.78 9.55 -22.04
N VAL A 261 14.14 10.71 -21.48
CA VAL A 261 14.77 10.79 -20.16
C VAL A 261 13.79 10.43 -19.04
N ASN A 262 12.53 10.80 -19.17
CA ASN A 262 11.48 10.37 -18.27
C ASN A 262 11.27 8.85 -18.30
N ALA A 263 11.30 8.23 -19.48
CA ALA A 263 11.24 6.79 -19.62
C ALA A 263 12.41 6.09 -18.93
N ALA A 264 13.63 6.62 -19.10
CA ALA A 264 14.83 6.12 -18.44
C ALA A 264 14.71 6.16 -16.90
N ARG A 265 14.20 7.28 -16.36
CA ARG A 265 13.92 7.41 -14.91
C ARG A 265 12.84 6.42 -14.49
N GLY A 266 11.75 6.29 -15.24
CA GLY A 266 10.66 5.37 -14.94
C GLY A 266 11.12 3.92 -14.81
N ILE A 267 11.98 3.46 -15.73
CA ILE A 267 12.60 2.12 -15.69
C ILE A 267 13.46 1.96 -14.43
N ALA A 268 14.29 2.95 -14.09
CA ALA A 268 15.11 2.90 -12.89
C ALA A 268 14.26 2.75 -11.61
N TYR A 269 13.15 3.48 -11.53
CA TYR A 269 12.22 3.39 -10.38
C TYR A 269 11.42 2.07 -10.35
N GLN A 270 11.16 1.43 -11.49
CA GLN A 270 10.56 0.09 -11.49
C GLN A 270 11.47 -0.93 -10.82
N VAL A 271 12.77 -0.93 -11.14
CA VAL A 271 13.75 -1.80 -10.46
C VAL A 271 13.82 -1.49 -8.97
N LEU A 272 13.93 -0.21 -8.61
CA LEU A 272 13.97 0.21 -7.21
C LEU A 272 12.73 -0.27 -6.43
N ASN A 273 11.54 -0.08 -6.98
CA ASN A 273 10.29 -0.48 -6.32
C ASN A 273 10.21 -1.99 -6.07
N ALA A 274 10.71 -2.81 -7.03
CA ALA A 274 10.80 -4.24 -6.85
C ALA A 274 11.73 -4.61 -5.68
N LEU A 275 12.90 -3.97 -5.58
CA LEU A 275 13.87 -4.20 -4.50
C LEU A 275 13.35 -3.68 -3.14
N ASN A 276 12.73 -2.51 -3.11
CA ASN A 276 12.13 -1.95 -1.90
C ASN A 276 11.00 -2.83 -1.35
N GLY A 277 10.36 -3.64 -2.18
CA GLY A 277 9.37 -4.62 -1.73
C GLY A 277 9.93 -5.58 -0.67
N PHE A 278 11.21 -5.99 -0.78
CA PHE A 278 11.87 -6.84 0.21
C PHE A 278 12.09 -6.10 1.54
N VAL A 279 12.60 -4.89 1.47
CA VAL A 279 12.84 -4.04 2.66
C VAL A 279 11.53 -3.71 3.37
N ASN A 280 10.50 -3.33 2.61
CA ASN A 280 9.20 -2.96 3.17
C ASN A 280 8.51 -4.14 3.87
N ASN A 281 8.57 -5.36 3.33
CA ASN A 281 8.01 -6.53 3.99
C ASN A 281 8.76 -6.91 5.28
N PHE A 282 10.09 -6.74 5.31
CA PHE A 282 10.88 -6.90 6.52
C PHE A 282 10.48 -5.87 7.58
N GLN A 283 10.40 -4.59 7.21
CA GLN A 283 10.00 -3.51 8.11
C GLN A 283 8.56 -3.70 8.61
N LEU A 284 7.64 -4.15 7.76
CA LEU A 284 6.25 -4.44 8.14
C LEU A 284 6.17 -5.46 9.28
N ALA A 285 7.06 -6.46 9.28
CA ALA A 285 7.13 -7.46 10.35
C ALA A 285 7.73 -6.90 11.66
N MET A 286 8.60 -5.88 11.55
CA MET A 286 9.34 -5.29 12.68
C MET A 286 8.64 -4.09 13.32
N ASN A 287 8.00 -3.25 12.52
CA ASN A 287 7.43 -1.99 12.97
C ASN A 287 6.48 -2.10 14.18
N PRO A 288 5.56 -3.09 14.27
CA PRO A 288 4.70 -3.22 15.44
C PRO A 288 5.49 -3.43 16.74
N GLN A 289 6.61 -4.14 16.68
CA GLN A 289 7.44 -4.39 17.86
C GLN A 289 8.16 -3.13 18.35
N ILE A 290 8.67 -2.30 17.42
CA ILE A 290 9.28 -1.01 17.75
C ILE A 290 8.27 -0.12 18.50
N VAL A 291 7.04 -0.03 17.96
CA VAL A 291 5.97 0.80 18.56
C VAL A 291 5.55 0.26 19.93
N LYS A 292 5.40 -1.07 20.09
CA LYS A 292 5.03 -1.71 21.36
C LYS A 292 6.12 -1.51 22.43
N SER A 293 7.39 -1.72 22.09
CA SER A 293 8.50 -1.49 23.01
C SER A 293 8.58 -0.03 23.47
N TYR A 294 8.29 0.92 22.55
CA TYR A 294 8.16 2.34 22.91
C TYR A 294 7.03 2.57 23.90
N ALA A 295 5.84 2.04 23.65
CA ALA A 295 4.66 2.20 24.48
C ALA A 295 4.82 1.57 25.87
N ALA A 296 5.54 0.43 25.95
CA ALA A 296 5.89 -0.23 27.20
C ALA A 296 7.01 0.47 28.00
N GLY A 297 7.60 1.57 27.48
CA GLY A 297 8.71 2.27 28.12
C GLY A 297 10.07 1.59 27.96
N GLU A 298 10.16 0.49 27.21
CA GLU A 298 11.38 -0.32 26.98
C GLU A 298 12.28 0.33 25.92
N LYS A 299 12.82 1.53 26.21
CA LYS A 299 13.57 2.33 25.23
C LYS A 299 14.81 1.61 24.69
N GLU A 300 15.57 0.89 25.52
CA GLU A 300 16.76 0.17 25.08
C GLU A 300 16.40 -0.95 24.10
N ALA A 301 15.36 -1.72 24.39
CA ALA A 301 14.85 -2.76 23.50
C ALA A 301 14.38 -2.17 22.17
N MET A 302 13.68 -1.05 22.22
CA MET A 302 13.25 -0.31 21.03
C MET A 302 14.45 0.13 20.19
N PHE A 303 15.46 0.79 20.78
CA PHE A 303 16.64 1.24 20.02
C PHE A 303 17.41 0.07 19.41
N GLN A 304 17.54 -1.06 20.13
CA GLN A 304 18.17 -2.25 19.56
C GLN A 304 17.40 -2.78 18.32
N LEU A 305 16.07 -2.76 18.36
CA LEU A 305 15.25 -3.11 17.19
C LEU A 305 15.48 -2.13 16.05
N VAL A 306 15.52 -0.83 16.33
CA VAL A 306 15.79 0.21 15.33
C VAL A 306 17.16 0.01 14.67
N TYR A 307 18.23 -0.17 15.44
CA TYR A 307 19.57 -0.39 14.87
C TYR A 307 19.66 -1.68 14.05
N LYS A 308 19.10 -2.78 14.55
CA LYS A 308 19.04 -4.03 13.79
C LYS A 308 18.20 -3.87 12.52
N GLY A 309 17.07 -3.18 12.62
CA GLY A 309 16.20 -2.92 11.49
C GLY A 309 16.86 -2.10 10.39
N SER A 310 17.52 -0.99 10.74
CA SER A 310 18.29 -0.18 9.79
C SER A 310 19.42 -0.99 9.15
N LYS A 311 20.22 -1.71 9.97
CA LYS A 311 21.33 -2.55 9.48
C LYS A 311 20.84 -3.64 8.52
N PHE A 312 19.80 -4.38 8.87
CA PHE A 312 19.30 -5.46 8.02
C PHE A 312 18.59 -4.93 6.77
N SER A 313 17.87 -3.79 6.85
CA SER A 313 17.29 -3.13 5.67
C SER A 313 18.38 -2.76 4.67
N TYR A 314 19.47 -2.14 5.14
CA TYR A 314 20.61 -1.77 4.31
C TYR A 314 21.29 -2.99 3.68
N LEU A 315 21.65 -4.00 4.51
CA LEU A 315 22.34 -5.21 4.02
C LEU A 315 21.50 -5.98 3.01
N MET A 316 20.20 -6.04 3.22
CA MET A 316 19.27 -6.71 2.33
C MET A 316 19.16 -5.98 0.99
N LEU A 317 19.00 -4.65 1.02
CA LEU A 317 18.99 -3.86 -0.19
C LEU A 317 20.33 -3.94 -0.91
N LEU A 318 21.46 -3.90 -0.18
CA LEU A 318 22.80 -4.04 -0.73
C LEU A 318 23.00 -5.40 -1.43
N LEU A 319 22.53 -6.49 -0.82
CA LEU A 319 22.63 -7.84 -1.39
C LEU A 319 22.02 -7.92 -2.79
N PHE A 320 20.87 -7.29 -3.00
CA PHE A 320 20.19 -7.30 -4.29
C PHE A 320 20.68 -6.19 -5.23
N SER A 321 21.02 -5.01 -4.69
CA SER A 321 21.44 -3.88 -5.52
C SER A 321 22.90 -3.97 -5.98
N LEU A 322 23.78 -4.64 -5.22
CA LEU A 322 25.21 -4.71 -5.57
C LEU A 322 25.46 -5.39 -6.92
N PRO A 323 24.90 -6.60 -7.22
CA PRO A 323 25.04 -7.19 -8.54
C PRO A 323 24.47 -6.31 -9.67
N ILE A 324 23.35 -5.62 -9.39
CA ILE A 324 22.71 -4.73 -10.36
C ILE A 324 23.59 -3.49 -10.61
N LEU A 325 24.22 -2.93 -9.58
CA LEU A 325 25.12 -1.79 -9.70
C LEU A 325 26.39 -2.11 -10.54
N ILE A 326 26.93 -3.33 -10.38
CA ILE A 326 28.11 -3.77 -11.10
C ILE A 326 27.74 -4.06 -12.56
N GLU A 327 26.73 -4.90 -12.79
CA GLU A 327 26.34 -5.40 -14.10
C GLU A 327 25.09 -4.68 -14.67
N THR A 328 24.93 -3.39 -14.35
CA THR A 328 23.75 -2.60 -14.78
C THR A 328 23.49 -2.70 -16.29
N PRO A 329 24.48 -2.53 -17.20
CA PRO A 329 24.22 -2.60 -18.63
C PRO A 329 23.76 -3.98 -19.06
N PHE A 330 24.38 -5.04 -18.54
CA PHE A 330 24.02 -6.43 -18.87
C PHE A 330 22.57 -6.73 -18.45
N ILE A 331 22.20 -6.37 -17.21
CA ILE A 331 20.86 -6.64 -16.68
C ILE A 331 19.78 -5.86 -17.44
N LEU A 332 20.06 -4.58 -17.79
CA LEU A 332 19.13 -3.78 -18.58
C LEU A 332 18.95 -4.34 -19.99
N ASN A 333 20.03 -4.76 -20.66
CA ASN A 333 19.95 -5.36 -22.00
C ASN A 333 19.30 -6.75 -21.98
N LEU A 334 19.42 -7.51 -20.89
CA LEU A 334 18.73 -8.78 -20.72
C LEU A 334 17.21 -8.61 -20.55
N TRP A 335 16.80 -7.50 -19.91
CA TRP A 335 15.40 -7.25 -19.59
C TRP A 335 14.66 -6.47 -20.69
N LEU A 336 15.33 -5.50 -21.34
CA LEU A 336 14.75 -4.58 -22.30
C LEU A 336 15.32 -4.88 -23.70
N GLU A 337 14.46 -4.83 -24.73
CA GLU A 337 14.88 -4.92 -26.13
C GLU A 337 15.72 -3.70 -26.53
N GLU A 338 15.28 -2.50 -26.07
CA GLU A 338 16.03 -1.24 -26.24
C GLU A 338 16.16 -0.54 -24.90
N VAL A 339 17.39 -0.15 -24.55
CA VAL A 339 17.69 0.57 -23.31
C VAL A 339 17.72 2.08 -23.59
N PRO A 340 16.77 2.88 -23.06
CA PRO A 340 16.77 4.33 -23.25
C PRO A 340 18.08 4.97 -22.73
N GLN A 341 18.51 6.03 -23.41
CA GLN A 341 19.69 6.77 -23.01
C GLN A 341 19.57 7.24 -21.54
N TYR A 342 20.67 7.21 -20.79
CA TYR A 342 20.76 7.54 -19.35
C TYR A 342 20.14 6.54 -18.38
N THR A 343 19.42 5.50 -18.80
CA THR A 343 18.81 4.50 -17.88
C THR A 343 19.83 3.89 -16.93
N THR A 344 21.02 3.54 -17.42
CA THR A 344 22.11 2.99 -16.60
C THR A 344 22.55 3.95 -15.50
N ILE A 345 22.70 5.23 -15.81
CA ILE A 345 23.12 6.27 -14.84
C ILE A 345 22.00 6.48 -13.81
N PHE A 346 20.76 6.65 -14.26
CA PHE A 346 19.62 6.81 -13.36
C PHE A 346 19.47 5.62 -12.41
N LEU A 347 19.57 4.39 -12.92
CA LEU A 347 19.43 3.19 -12.09
C LEU A 347 20.52 3.14 -11.01
N ARG A 348 21.76 3.40 -11.37
CA ARG A 348 22.87 3.43 -10.39
C ARG A 348 22.65 4.49 -9.33
N LEU A 349 22.31 5.73 -9.71
CA LEU A 349 22.10 6.83 -8.77
C LEU A 349 20.91 6.54 -7.83
N VAL A 350 19.81 6.06 -8.38
CA VAL A 350 18.60 5.72 -7.61
C VAL A 350 18.87 4.59 -6.61
N LEU A 351 19.65 3.56 -6.99
CA LEU A 351 20.00 2.48 -6.08
C LEU A 351 20.95 2.93 -4.96
N ILE A 352 21.93 3.81 -5.27
CA ILE A 352 22.83 4.38 -4.24
C ILE A 352 22.03 5.23 -3.25
N THR A 353 21.13 6.09 -3.74
CA THR A 353 20.24 6.89 -2.88
C THR A 353 19.37 5.99 -2.00
N ALA A 354 18.79 4.94 -2.58
CA ALA A 354 17.94 4.01 -1.84
C ALA A 354 18.69 3.23 -0.75
N LEU A 355 19.95 2.89 -0.95
CA LEU A 355 20.80 2.29 0.08
C LEU A 355 20.91 3.21 1.31
N ILE A 356 21.10 4.50 1.10
CA ILE A 356 21.15 5.49 2.19
C ILE A 356 19.78 5.63 2.85
N ASP A 357 18.72 5.75 2.06
CA ASP A 357 17.34 5.91 2.53
C ASP A 357 16.87 4.68 3.34
N SER A 358 17.34 3.48 3.00
CA SER A 358 16.98 2.25 3.71
C SER A 358 17.36 2.23 5.19
N LEU A 359 18.36 3.02 5.58
CA LEU A 359 18.78 3.19 6.97
C LEU A 359 17.76 3.96 7.81
N SER A 360 16.96 4.83 7.18
CA SER A 360 16.04 5.72 7.88
C SER A 360 14.66 5.12 8.19
N GLY A 361 14.26 4.03 7.54
CA GLY A 361 12.89 3.49 7.66
C GLY A 361 12.48 3.13 9.09
N THR A 362 13.30 2.39 9.83
CA THR A 362 13.02 2.04 11.24
C THR A 362 13.22 3.23 12.20
N LEU A 363 14.08 4.19 11.86
CA LEU A 363 14.21 5.46 12.60
C LEU A 363 12.91 6.25 12.50
N ILE A 364 12.36 6.39 11.29
CA ILE A 364 11.06 7.04 11.07
C ILE A 364 9.96 6.34 11.86
N THR A 365 9.95 5.00 11.92
CA THR A 365 8.99 4.24 12.73
C THR A 365 9.11 4.59 14.22
N SER A 366 10.32 4.75 14.76
CA SER A 366 10.51 5.15 16.16
C SER A 366 10.03 6.57 16.44
N MET A 367 10.20 7.48 15.48
CA MET A 367 9.64 8.84 15.58
C MET A 367 8.12 8.82 15.53
N HIS A 368 7.53 8.03 14.65
CA HIS A 368 6.08 7.83 14.59
C HIS A 368 5.54 7.22 15.89
N ALA A 369 6.28 6.30 16.53
CA ALA A 369 5.89 5.71 17.81
C ALA A 369 5.66 6.79 18.90
N SER A 370 6.47 7.86 18.90
CA SER A 370 6.32 8.98 19.84
C SER A 370 5.01 9.79 19.64
N GLY A 371 4.39 9.70 18.48
CA GLY A 371 3.21 10.50 18.11
C GLY A 371 3.51 11.96 17.73
N ARG A 372 4.73 12.44 17.95
CA ARG A 372 5.14 13.83 17.68
C ARG A 372 5.73 13.97 16.28
N VAL A 373 4.88 13.80 15.26
CA VAL A 373 5.33 13.78 13.85
C VAL A 373 5.39 15.15 13.17
N ARG A 374 4.80 16.20 13.80
CA ARG A 374 4.70 17.54 13.21
C ARG A 374 6.06 18.07 12.71
N ASN A 375 7.05 18.10 13.58
CA ASN A 375 8.36 18.67 13.23
C ASN A 375 9.06 17.87 12.11
N TYR A 376 8.92 16.55 12.15
CA TYR A 376 9.45 15.67 11.11
C TYR A 376 8.80 15.89 9.75
N GLN A 377 7.49 16.19 9.72
CA GLN A 377 6.78 16.39 8.45
C GLN A 377 6.95 17.80 7.86
N LEU A 378 7.47 18.74 8.64
CA LEU A 378 7.72 20.12 8.19
C LEU A 378 9.17 20.35 7.68
N ILE A 379 10.08 19.45 7.99
CA ILE A 379 11.48 19.45 7.52
C ILE A 379 11.62 18.60 6.27
#